data_b62721152b7d3dbc09993faccd5009d7
#
_entry.id   b62721152b7d3dbc09993faccd5009d7
#
_cell.length_a   1.000
_cell.length_b   1.000
_cell.length_c   1.000
_cell.angle_alpha   90.00
_cell.angle_beta   90.00
_cell.angle_gamma   90.00
#
_symmetry.space_group_name_H-M   'P 1'
#
loop_
_entity.id
_entity.type
_entity.pdbx_description
1 polymer ?
#
loop_
_entity_poly.entity_id
_entity_poly.type
_entity_poly.pdbx_seq_one_letter_code
_entity_poly.pdbx_strand_id
1 'polypeptide(L)'
;MSFSDMKQRSKTNLASLIKETEKISNPKTFGETDERYWRPELDKSGNGYAIVRFLPAPEGEDLPWARIWNHGFQGPGGWYIENSLTTLGQKDPVSEHNSTLWNSGIEANKEVARKQKRRLNYTANVYILKDPAHPENEGQIKLYRFGKKIFDKINDLMNPEFEDESPVNPFDLWRSEERRVGKECR
;
A
#
# COMPACT_ATOMS: atom_id res chain seq x y z
N MET A 1 28.05 15.45 29.50
CA MET A 1 27.99 15.64 28.04
C MET A 1 29.07 16.61 27.64
N SER A 2 30.02 16.20 26.76
CA SER A 2 31.11 17.07 26.34
C SER A 2 30.64 18.10 25.31
N PHE A 3 31.28 19.26 25.22
CA PHE A 3 31.01 20.29 24.23
C PHE A 3 31.26 19.77 22.78
N SER A 4 32.22 18.85 22.63
CA SER A 4 32.47 18.14 21.39
C SER A 4 31.30 17.28 20.92
N ASP A 5 30.59 16.61 21.87
CA ASP A 5 29.44 15.76 21.58
C ASP A 5 28.22 16.59 21.10
N MET A 6 28.04 17.77 21.72
CA MET A 6 27.01 18.72 21.30
C MET A 6 27.27 19.28 19.89
N LYS A 7 28.53 19.57 19.58
CA LYS A 7 28.95 20.08 18.26
C LYS A 7 28.77 19.02 17.16
N GLN A 8 29.02 17.76 17.49
CA GLN A 8 28.84 16.65 16.55
C GLN A 8 27.35 16.36 16.31
N ARG A 9 26.52 16.37 17.36
CA ARG A 9 25.06 16.27 17.26
C ARG A 9 24.45 17.41 16.43
N SER A 10 24.93 18.65 16.62
CA SER A 10 24.47 19.81 15.85
C SER A 10 24.78 19.67 14.35
N LYS A 11 25.96 19.14 13.97
CA LYS A 11 26.29 18.85 12.57
C LYS A 11 25.42 17.76 11.95
N THR A 12 25.14 16.70 12.72
CA THR A 12 24.25 15.61 12.27
C THR A 12 22.81 16.09 12.10
N ASN A 13 22.34 16.93 13.03
CA ASN A 13 21.01 17.56 12.91
C ASN A 13 20.92 18.50 11.70
N LEU A 14 21.96 19.27 11.39
CA LEU A 14 21.95 20.17 10.24
C LEU A 14 21.87 19.39 8.93
N ALA A 15 22.62 18.30 8.79
CA ALA A 15 22.56 17.45 7.61
C ALA A 15 21.17 16.82 7.42
N SER A 16 20.53 16.39 8.52
CA SER A 16 19.16 15.89 8.50
C SER A 16 18.15 16.95 8.12
N LEU A 17 18.30 18.17 8.64
CA LEU A 17 17.45 19.31 8.30
C LEU A 17 17.60 19.73 6.85
N ILE A 18 18.81 19.75 6.30
CA ILE A 18 19.07 20.04 4.89
C ILE A 18 18.38 19.00 4.03
N LYS A 19 18.53 17.72 4.35
CA LYS A 19 17.88 16.61 3.61
C LYS A 19 16.35 16.68 3.66
N GLU A 20 15.76 17.12 4.78
CA GLU A 20 14.31 17.32 4.88
C GLU A 20 13.85 18.58 4.13
N THR A 21 14.62 19.68 4.18
CA THR A 21 14.31 20.88 3.38
C THR A 21 14.45 20.66 1.89
N GLU A 22 15.39 19.82 1.45
CA GLU A 22 15.50 19.41 0.04
C GLU A 22 14.29 18.59 -0.41
N LYS A 23 13.77 17.69 0.43
CA LYS A 23 12.54 16.95 0.15
C LYS A 23 11.31 17.86 0.03
N ILE A 24 11.24 18.92 0.86
CA ILE A 24 10.15 19.90 0.83
C ILE A 24 10.28 20.81 -0.41
N SER A 25 11.50 21.23 -0.75
CA SER A 25 11.79 22.11 -1.88
C SER A 25 11.64 21.42 -3.25
N ASN A 26 11.88 20.09 -3.29
CA ASN A 26 11.64 19.24 -4.43
C ASN A 26 10.57 18.21 -4.06
N PRO A 27 9.28 18.59 -4.04
CA PRO A 27 8.22 17.61 -3.88
C PRO A 27 8.37 16.60 -5.03
N LYS A 28 8.40 15.32 -4.68
CA LYS A 28 8.52 14.23 -5.66
C LYS A 28 7.62 14.52 -6.84
N THR A 29 8.20 14.65 -8.01
CA THR A 29 7.47 14.88 -9.26
C THR A 29 6.47 13.75 -9.42
N PHE A 30 5.22 14.07 -9.74
CA PHE A 30 4.17 13.11 -10.02
C PHE A 30 4.66 12.12 -11.08
N GLY A 31 4.96 10.88 -10.66
CA GLY A 31 5.53 9.85 -11.53
C GLY A 31 6.78 9.12 -10.98
N GLU A 32 7.44 9.64 -9.96
CA GLU A 32 8.48 8.84 -9.29
C GLU A 32 7.85 7.65 -8.56
N THR A 33 8.10 6.47 -9.10
CA THR A 33 7.75 5.21 -8.43
C THR A 33 8.58 5.08 -7.17
N ASP A 34 7.92 4.98 -6.03
CA ASP A 34 8.60 4.70 -4.77
C ASP A 34 9.23 3.29 -4.86
N GLU A 35 10.56 3.22 -4.91
CA GLU A 35 11.32 1.97 -5.07
C GLU A 35 11.08 0.95 -3.95
N ARG A 36 10.50 1.38 -2.84
CA ARG A 36 10.10 0.46 -1.76
C ARG A 36 8.93 -0.42 -2.15
N TYR A 37 8.08 0.06 -3.08
CA TYR A 37 6.92 -0.68 -3.54
C TYR A 37 7.28 -1.57 -4.72
N TRP A 38 6.76 -2.78 -4.67
CA TRP A 38 6.81 -3.74 -5.76
C TRP A 38 5.40 -4.07 -6.24
N ARG A 39 5.29 -4.34 -7.52
CA ARG A 39 4.10 -4.91 -8.16
C ARG A 39 4.55 -5.80 -9.31
N PRO A 40 3.82 -6.89 -9.61
CA PRO A 40 4.12 -7.70 -10.79
C PRO A 40 3.89 -6.87 -12.06
N GLU A 41 4.81 -6.98 -13.01
CA GLU A 41 4.60 -6.43 -14.35
C GLU A 41 3.55 -7.25 -15.09
N LEU A 42 2.66 -6.56 -15.79
CA LEU A 42 1.60 -7.18 -16.57
C LEU A 42 1.90 -7.06 -18.06
N ASP A 43 1.71 -8.15 -18.81
CA ASP A 43 1.79 -8.15 -20.27
C ASP A 43 0.64 -7.33 -20.89
N LYS A 44 0.66 -7.20 -22.23
CA LYS A 44 -0.38 -6.49 -22.99
C LYS A 44 -1.79 -7.10 -22.80
N SER A 45 -1.87 -8.37 -22.42
CA SER A 45 -3.11 -9.08 -22.11
C SER A 45 -3.53 -8.93 -20.66
N GLY A 46 -2.72 -8.25 -19.84
CA GLY A 46 -2.93 -8.02 -18.40
C GLY A 46 -2.64 -9.25 -17.56
N ASN A 47 -1.79 -10.16 -18.02
CA ASN A 47 -1.29 -11.29 -17.24
C ASN A 47 0.09 -10.93 -16.68
N GLY A 48 0.34 -11.32 -15.44
CA GLY A 48 1.64 -11.24 -14.79
C GLY A 48 1.92 -12.50 -14.00
N TYR A 49 3.18 -12.79 -13.78
CA TYR A 49 3.62 -13.93 -13.00
C TYR A 49 4.75 -13.52 -12.07
N ALA A 50 4.58 -13.77 -10.79
CA ALA A 50 5.64 -13.67 -9.80
C ALA A 50 5.36 -14.64 -8.65
N ILE A 51 6.40 -15.03 -7.93
CA ILE A 51 6.30 -15.82 -6.70
C ILE A 51 6.80 -14.95 -5.56
N VAL A 52 5.94 -14.71 -4.60
CA VAL A 52 6.26 -13.92 -3.40
C VAL A 52 5.87 -14.67 -2.14
N ARG A 53 6.57 -14.37 -1.05
CA ARG A 53 6.24 -14.84 0.30
C ARG A 53 5.84 -13.63 1.13
N PHE A 54 4.65 -13.66 1.71
CA PHE A 54 4.26 -12.67 2.72
C PHE A 54 5.09 -12.86 3.98
N LEU A 55 5.47 -11.76 4.59
CA LEU A 55 6.26 -11.76 5.82
C LEU A 55 5.36 -11.52 7.04
N PRO A 56 5.75 -12.02 8.22
CA PRO A 56 5.05 -11.76 9.46
C PRO A 56 5.08 -10.26 9.83
N ALA A 57 4.31 -9.90 10.85
CA ALA A 57 4.36 -8.56 11.41
C ALA A 57 5.79 -8.19 11.83
N PRO A 58 6.24 -6.96 11.54
CA PRO A 58 7.49 -6.44 12.09
C PRO A 58 7.45 -6.39 13.62
N GLU A 59 8.61 -6.35 14.25
CA GLU A 59 8.71 -6.21 15.70
C GLU A 59 8.00 -4.93 16.17
N GLY A 60 7.09 -5.08 17.13
CA GLY A 60 6.27 -3.98 17.66
C GLY A 60 4.96 -3.71 16.93
N GLU A 61 4.66 -4.46 15.87
CA GLU A 61 3.39 -4.37 15.13
C GLU A 61 2.53 -5.61 15.37
N ASP A 62 1.22 -5.43 15.53
CA ASP A 62 0.28 -6.53 15.77
C ASP A 62 -0.14 -7.24 14.48
N LEU A 63 -0.11 -6.54 13.34
CA LEU A 63 -0.62 -7.05 12.07
C LEU A 63 0.46 -7.03 10.98
N PRO A 64 0.54 -8.09 10.15
CA PRO A 64 1.48 -8.16 9.03
C PRO A 64 1.06 -7.32 7.81
N TRP A 65 -0.04 -6.59 7.90
CA TRP A 65 -0.52 -5.69 6.86
C TRP A 65 -1.04 -4.37 7.41
N ALA A 66 -0.89 -3.31 6.65
CA ALA A 66 -1.52 -2.01 6.89
C ALA A 66 -2.74 -1.85 5.99
N ARG A 67 -3.83 -1.31 6.54
CA ARG A 67 -5.06 -0.98 5.81
C ARG A 67 -5.10 0.50 5.52
N ILE A 68 -5.05 0.88 4.24
CA ILE A 68 -4.92 2.26 3.81
C ILE A 68 -6.09 2.63 2.90
N TRP A 69 -6.80 3.68 3.28
CA TRP A 69 -7.78 4.31 2.42
C TRP A 69 -7.11 5.42 1.61
N ASN A 70 -7.38 5.47 0.31
CA ASN A 70 -6.87 6.53 -0.56
C ASN A 70 -7.96 7.05 -1.50
N HIS A 71 -7.78 8.29 -1.93
CA HIS A 71 -8.51 8.92 -3.02
C HIS A 71 -7.66 8.87 -4.29
N GLY A 72 -8.32 8.75 -5.43
CA GLY A 72 -7.67 8.81 -6.75
C GLY A 72 -8.72 9.17 -7.78
N PHE A 73 -8.86 10.46 -8.08
CA PHE A 73 -9.83 10.96 -9.06
C PHE A 73 -9.31 12.23 -9.74
N GLN A 74 -9.88 12.53 -10.89
CA GLN A 74 -9.57 13.75 -11.63
C GLN A 74 -10.62 14.81 -11.28
N GLY A 75 -10.13 15.94 -10.78
CA GLY A 75 -10.91 17.14 -10.50
C GLY A 75 -10.57 18.28 -11.46
N PRO A 76 -11.19 19.48 -11.28
CA PRO A 76 -10.92 20.66 -12.10
C PRO A 76 -9.44 21.11 -12.09
N GLY A 77 -8.73 20.86 -11.00
CA GLY A 77 -7.29 21.18 -10.84
C GLY A 77 -6.34 20.06 -11.26
N GLY A 78 -6.83 18.96 -11.87
CA GLY A 78 -6.02 17.81 -12.25
C GLY A 78 -6.31 16.58 -11.38
N TRP A 79 -5.33 15.66 -11.31
CA TRP A 79 -5.45 14.47 -10.49
C TRP A 79 -5.25 14.78 -9.00
N TYR A 80 -6.19 14.30 -8.18
CA TYR A 80 -6.07 14.28 -6.72
C TYR A 80 -5.79 12.83 -6.28
N ILE A 81 -4.59 12.56 -5.82
CA ILE A 81 -4.15 11.24 -5.38
C ILE A 81 -3.52 11.38 -4.00
N GLU A 82 -4.31 11.08 -2.96
CA GLU A 82 -3.91 11.26 -1.57
C GLU A 82 -4.46 10.14 -0.68
N ASN A 83 -3.78 9.90 0.43
CA ASN A 83 -4.30 9.02 1.46
C ASN A 83 -5.43 9.74 2.23
N SER A 84 -6.52 9.01 2.44
CA SER A 84 -7.65 9.53 3.21
C SER A 84 -7.34 9.53 4.70
N LEU A 85 -7.68 10.62 5.39
CA LEU A 85 -7.54 10.76 6.84
C LEU A 85 -8.33 9.71 7.63
N THR A 86 -9.33 9.09 7.00
CA THR A 86 -10.05 7.96 7.62
C THR A 86 -9.17 6.73 7.87
N THR A 87 -7.99 6.65 7.25
CA THR A 87 -6.97 5.64 7.57
C THR A 87 -6.51 5.77 9.03
N LEU A 88 -6.45 6.99 9.52
CA LEU A 88 -6.05 7.33 10.90
C LEU A 88 -7.27 7.48 11.84
N GLY A 89 -8.47 7.11 11.39
CA GLY A 89 -9.70 7.31 12.15
C GLY A 89 -10.17 8.77 12.25
N GLN A 90 -9.57 9.66 11.47
CA GLN A 90 -9.90 11.09 11.47
C GLN A 90 -10.96 11.42 10.41
N LYS A 91 -11.61 12.56 10.59
CA LYS A 91 -12.54 13.10 9.60
C LYS A 91 -11.78 13.49 8.33
N ASP A 92 -12.32 13.10 7.19
CA ASP A 92 -11.75 13.37 5.88
C ASP A 92 -12.70 14.28 5.09
N PRO A 93 -12.27 15.51 4.77
CA PRO A 93 -13.12 16.49 4.09
C PRO A 93 -13.68 16.00 2.75
N VAL A 94 -12.91 15.24 1.98
CA VAL A 94 -13.35 14.68 0.69
C VAL A 94 -14.45 13.64 0.90
N SER A 95 -14.32 12.78 1.90
CA SER A 95 -15.33 11.78 2.24
C SER A 95 -16.61 12.42 2.77
N GLU A 96 -16.51 13.50 3.57
CA GLU A 96 -17.67 14.25 4.06
C GLU A 96 -18.40 14.94 2.89
N HIS A 97 -17.66 15.60 2.00
CA HIS A 97 -18.22 16.20 0.80
C HIS A 97 -18.93 15.16 -0.09
N ASN A 98 -18.32 14.01 -0.31
CA ASN A 98 -18.93 12.92 -1.07
C ASN A 98 -20.21 12.39 -0.42
N SER A 99 -20.26 12.34 0.90
CA SER A 99 -21.48 11.96 1.63
C SER A 99 -22.60 12.97 1.40
N THR A 100 -22.28 14.27 1.39
CA THR A 100 -23.23 15.34 1.08
C THR A 100 -23.76 15.23 -0.34
N LEU A 101 -22.88 15.01 -1.32
CA LEU A 101 -23.27 14.80 -2.72
C LEU A 101 -24.18 13.58 -2.88
N TRP A 102 -23.84 12.48 -2.21
CA TRP A 102 -24.63 11.25 -2.25
C TRP A 102 -26.05 11.44 -1.69
N ASN A 103 -26.14 12.15 -0.57
CA ASN A 103 -27.40 12.39 0.14
C ASN A 103 -28.24 13.50 -0.48
N SER A 104 -27.74 14.23 -1.48
CA SER A 104 -28.48 15.28 -2.17
C SER A 104 -29.69 14.78 -2.96
N GLY A 105 -29.81 13.48 -3.21
CA GLY A 105 -30.85 12.89 -4.03
C GLY A 105 -30.72 13.10 -5.54
N ILE A 106 -29.79 13.95 -5.98
CA ILE A 106 -29.53 14.29 -7.39
C ILE A 106 -28.60 13.26 -8.02
N GLU A 107 -29.04 12.61 -9.10
CA GLU A 107 -28.25 11.52 -9.72
C GLU A 107 -26.89 12.01 -10.25
N ALA A 108 -26.83 13.21 -10.82
CA ALA A 108 -25.56 13.81 -11.25
C ALA A 108 -24.53 13.93 -10.10
N ASN A 109 -24.98 14.31 -8.92
CA ASN A 109 -24.13 14.41 -7.72
C ASN A 109 -23.67 13.02 -7.24
N LYS A 110 -24.54 12.02 -7.31
CA LYS A 110 -24.17 10.62 -6.98
C LYS A 110 -23.12 10.08 -7.92
N GLU A 111 -23.18 10.41 -9.22
CA GLU A 111 -22.16 10.06 -10.19
C GLU A 111 -20.77 10.63 -9.82
N VAL A 112 -20.74 11.91 -9.40
CA VAL A 112 -19.51 12.55 -8.92
C VAL A 112 -19.00 11.83 -7.67
N ALA A 113 -19.87 11.59 -6.70
CA ALA A 113 -19.49 10.88 -5.46
C ALA A 113 -18.96 9.46 -5.72
N ARG A 114 -19.52 8.72 -6.70
CA ARG A 114 -19.02 7.40 -7.12
C ARG A 114 -17.59 7.47 -7.65
N LYS A 115 -17.28 8.48 -8.47
CA LYS A 115 -15.93 8.70 -9.05
C LYS A 115 -14.89 9.09 -7.99
N GLN A 116 -15.31 9.87 -6.99
CA GLN A 116 -14.44 10.39 -5.93
C GLN A 116 -14.36 9.49 -4.69
N LYS A 117 -15.09 8.37 -4.70
CA LYS A 117 -15.12 7.43 -3.58
C LYS A 117 -13.72 6.95 -3.23
N ARG A 118 -13.38 7.00 -1.94
CA ARG A 118 -12.15 6.41 -1.43
C ARG A 118 -12.07 4.91 -1.71
N ARG A 119 -10.85 4.43 -1.96
CA ARG A 119 -10.55 3.02 -2.23
C ARG A 119 -9.78 2.44 -1.07
N LEU A 120 -10.10 1.20 -0.70
CA LEU A 120 -9.36 0.46 0.30
C LEU A 120 -8.26 -0.35 -0.38
N ASN A 121 -7.05 -0.18 0.12
CA ASN A 121 -5.88 -0.99 -0.24
C ASN A 121 -5.25 -1.54 1.03
N TYR A 122 -4.59 -2.67 0.87
CA TYR A 122 -3.76 -3.30 1.88
C TYR A 122 -2.30 -3.22 1.44
N THR A 123 -1.40 -3.08 2.38
CA THR A 123 0.04 -3.09 2.12
C THR A 123 0.69 -4.05 3.10
N ALA A 124 1.50 -4.95 2.61
CA ALA A 124 2.26 -5.91 3.41
C ALA A 124 3.69 -6.01 2.91
N ASN A 125 4.59 -6.44 3.79
CA ASN A 125 5.93 -6.80 3.41
C ASN A 125 5.92 -8.15 2.69
N VAL A 126 6.61 -8.23 1.56
CA VAL A 126 6.78 -9.46 0.81
C VAL A 126 8.25 -9.69 0.48
N TYR A 127 8.67 -10.93 0.54
CA TYR A 127 9.94 -11.39 0.01
C TYR A 127 9.72 -11.92 -1.41
N ILE A 128 10.46 -11.40 -2.38
CA ILE A 128 10.30 -11.75 -3.79
C ILE A 128 11.17 -12.97 -4.08
N LEU A 129 10.54 -14.10 -4.35
CA LEU A 129 11.20 -15.36 -4.67
C LEU A 129 11.51 -15.47 -6.16
N LYS A 130 10.56 -15.01 -7.00
CA LYS A 130 10.72 -15.05 -8.45
C LYS A 130 9.97 -13.90 -9.10
N ASP A 131 10.67 -13.14 -9.93
CA ASP A 131 10.12 -12.04 -10.74
C ASP A 131 10.76 -12.06 -12.13
N PRO A 132 10.24 -12.86 -13.08
CA PRO A 132 10.86 -13.02 -14.39
C PRO A 132 10.93 -11.72 -15.21
N ALA A 133 10.04 -10.76 -14.94
CA ALA A 133 10.04 -9.47 -15.61
C ALA A 133 11.14 -8.55 -15.06
N HIS A 134 11.43 -8.66 -13.76
CA HIS A 134 12.40 -7.85 -13.04
C HIS A 134 13.26 -8.72 -12.11
N PRO A 135 14.21 -9.51 -12.66
CA PRO A 135 15.06 -10.41 -11.86
C PRO A 135 15.86 -9.70 -10.77
N GLU A 136 16.13 -8.40 -10.94
CA GLU A 136 16.81 -7.56 -9.95
C GLU A 136 16.06 -7.42 -8.63
N ASN A 137 14.76 -7.66 -8.63
CA ASN A 137 13.94 -7.64 -7.41
C ASN A 137 14.00 -8.96 -6.63
N GLU A 138 14.45 -10.05 -7.26
CA GLU A 138 14.52 -11.36 -6.62
C GLU A 138 15.46 -11.33 -5.42
N GLY A 139 15.04 -11.94 -4.32
CA GLY A 139 15.77 -11.92 -3.06
C GLY A 139 15.61 -10.65 -2.23
N GLN A 140 14.80 -9.69 -2.68
CA GLN A 140 14.56 -8.44 -1.95
C GLN A 140 13.25 -8.49 -1.17
N ILE A 141 13.20 -7.70 -0.09
CA ILE A 141 11.98 -7.42 0.67
C ILE A 141 11.43 -6.09 0.18
N LYS A 142 10.19 -6.11 -0.28
CA LYS A 142 9.48 -4.93 -0.80
C LYS A 142 8.09 -4.81 -0.18
N LEU A 143 7.50 -3.63 -0.29
CA LEU A 143 6.11 -3.38 0.06
C LEU A 143 5.21 -3.77 -1.12
N TYR A 144 4.27 -4.66 -0.89
CA TYR A 144 3.27 -5.01 -1.89
C TYR A 144 1.92 -4.41 -1.52
N ARG A 145 1.39 -3.58 -2.44
CA ARG A 145 0.04 -3.00 -2.31
C ARG A 145 -0.95 -3.83 -3.10
N PHE A 146 -2.00 -4.28 -2.44
CA PHE A 146 -3.02 -5.13 -3.04
C PHE A 146 -4.44 -4.71 -2.61
N GLY A 147 -5.42 -5.10 -3.41
CA GLY A 147 -6.82 -4.78 -3.18
C GLY A 147 -7.57 -5.83 -2.37
N LYS A 148 -8.86 -5.55 -2.14
CA LYS A 148 -9.76 -6.41 -1.36
C LYS A 148 -9.80 -7.85 -1.87
N LYS A 149 -9.79 -8.10 -3.18
CA LYS A 149 -9.85 -9.46 -3.74
C LYS A 149 -8.70 -10.38 -3.29
N ILE A 150 -7.48 -9.83 -3.22
CA ILE A 150 -6.32 -10.58 -2.72
C ILE A 150 -6.44 -10.77 -1.21
N PHE A 151 -6.88 -9.72 -0.49
CA PHE A 151 -7.09 -9.81 0.95
C PHE A 151 -8.14 -10.86 1.31
N ASP A 152 -9.26 -10.92 0.57
CA ASP A 152 -10.30 -11.93 0.79
C ASP A 152 -9.71 -13.34 0.63
N LYS A 153 -8.92 -13.60 -0.43
CA LYS A 153 -8.23 -14.90 -0.61
C LYS A 153 -7.26 -15.24 0.55
N ILE A 154 -6.57 -14.24 1.10
CA ILE A 154 -5.71 -14.41 2.27
C ILE A 154 -6.56 -14.76 3.50
N ASN A 155 -7.68 -14.08 3.67
CA ASN A 155 -8.59 -14.32 4.78
C ASN A 155 -9.26 -15.71 4.70
N ASP A 156 -9.67 -16.14 3.50
CA ASP A 156 -10.27 -17.45 3.27
C ASP A 156 -9.31 -18.59 3.63
N LEU A 157 -8.01 -18.39 3.44
CA LEU A 157 -7.00 -19.36 3.87
C LEU A 157 -6.83 -19.43 5.39
N MET A 158 -6.94 -18.27 6.06
CA MET A 158 -6.85 -18.23 7.53
C MET A 158 -8.14 -18.72 8.18
N ASN A 159 -9.28 -18.53 7.50
CA ASN A 159 -10.60 -18.90 7.98
C ASN A 159 -11.33 -19.66 6.88
N PRO A 160 -10.98 -20.91 6.60
CA PRO A 160 -11.62 -21.70 5.56
C PRO A 160 -13.12 -21.90 5.86
N GLU A 161 -13.92 -21.91 4.81
CA GLU A 161 -15.37 -22.02 4.88
C GLU A 161 -15.80 -23.48 5.13
N PHE A 162 -14.96 -24.46 4.75
CA PHE A 162 -15.26 -25.89 4.86
C PHE A 162 -14.55 -26.53 6.06
N GLU A 163 -15.26 -27.42 6.77
CA GLU A 163 -14.75 -28.09 7.98
C GLU A 163 -13.59 -29.06 7.71
N ASP A 164 -13.43 -29.52 6.47
CA ASP A 164 -12.35 -30.41 6.04
C ASP A 164 -11.06 -29.66 5.67
N GLU A 165 -11.10 -28.34 5.57
CA GLU A 165 -9.95 -27.50 5.30
C GLU A 165 -9.29 -27.04 6.62
N SER A 166 -7.98 -27.18 6.70
CA SER A 166 -7.22 -26.68 7.85
C SER A 166 -6.84 -25.22 7.66
N PRO A 167 -7.01 -24.36 8.69
CA PRO A 167 -6.55 -22.96 8.62
C PRO A 167 -5.06 -22.84 8.29
N VAL A 168 -4.75 -21.96 7.37
CA VAL A 168 -3.38 -21.69 6.93
C VAL A 168 -3.03 -20.25 7.24
N ASN A 169 -1.92 -20.02 7.97
CA ASN A 169 -1.38 -18.67 8.15
C ASN A 169 -0.40 -18.34 6.99
N PRO A 170 -0.78 -17.52 6.01
CA PRO A 170 0.11 -17.18 4.88
C PRO A 170 1.26 -16.26 5.26
N PHE A 171 1.29 -15.74 6.49
CA PHE A 171 2.36 -14.88 7.02
C PHE A 171 3.37 -15.66 7.89
N ASP A 172 3.22 -16.98 7.99
CA ASP A 172 4.16 -17.84 8.72
C ASP A 172 5.40 -18.11 7.86
N LEU A 173 6.58 -17.70 8.35
CA LEU A 173 7.87 -17.90 7.65
C LEU A 173 8.25 -19.39 7.51
N TRP A 174 7.81 -20.22 8.44
CA TRP A 174 8.20 -21.62 8.51
C TRP A 174 7.32 -22.52 7.63
N ARG A 175 6.19 -22.00 7.18
CA ARG A 175 5.29 -22.71 6.28
C ARG A 175 5.64 -22.38 4.82
N SER A 176 6.11 -23.38 4.08
CA SER A 176 6.64 -23.28 2.71
C SER A 176 5.58 -22.98 1.62
N GLU A 177 4.57 -22.16 1.90
CA GLU A 177 3.58 -21.82 0.87
C GLU A 177 3.97 -20.56 0.09
N GLU A 178 4.52 -20.78 -1.09
CA GLU A 178 4.75 -19.76 -2.10
C GLU A 178 3.41 -19.28 -2.68
N ARG A 179 3.19 -17.97 -2.71
CA ARG A 179 2.01 -17.38 -3.33
C ARG A 179 2.30 -16.95 -4.75
N ARG A 180 1.59 -17.56 -5.69
CA ARG A 180 1.59 -17.11 -7.09
C ARG A 180 0.67 -15.91 -7.23
N VAL A 181 1.20 -14.78 -7.69
CA VAL A 181 0.43 -13.59 -8.04
C VAL A 181 0.20 -13.62 -9.55
N GLY A 182 -1.03 -13.80 -9.98
CA GLY A 182 -1.37 -13.98 -11.38
C GLY A 182 -2.71 -13.35 -11.78
N LYS A 183 -3.20 -13.71 -12.94
CA LYS A 183 -4.42 -13.18 -13.59
C LYS A 183 -5.69 -13.21 -12.74
N GLU A 184 -5.77 -14.11 -11.77
CA GLU A 184 -6.97 -14.27 -10.91
C GLU A 184 -7.19 -13.09 -9.94
N CYS A 185 -6.28 -12.14 -9.91
CA CYS A 185 -6.35 -10.96 -9.04
C CYS A 185 -7.06 -9.75 -9.67
N ARG A 186 -7.78 -9.95 -10.77
CA ARG A 186 -8.60 -8.91 -11.41
C ARG A 186 -9.98 -8.75 -10.79
#